data_dfe70d90227811822a418b056308a8b8
#
_entry.id   dfe70d90227811822a418b056308a8b8
#
_cell.length_a   1.000
_cell.length_b   1.000
_cell.length_c   1.000
_cell.angle_alpha   90.00
_cell.angle_beta   90.00
_cell.angle_gamma   90.00
#
_symmetry.space_group_name_H-M   'P 1'
#
loop_
_entity.id
_entity.type
_entity.pdbx_description
1 polymer ?
#
loop_
_entity_poly.entity_id
_entity_poly.type
_entity_poly.pdbx_seq_one_letter_code
_entity_poly.pdbx_strand_id
1 'polypeptide(L)'
;MTETKARAGEALSPALQPALPPGAEVKTALEGFLNAVKGFQAEVKQELQHQKERLTMLDRKQMTFGRPALATSAEVEVPHKKAFAAYLRSGDDDGLRGLVLDGKAMSTAVAADGGYLVDPQTADTIRSMLTSTSSLRALANVVQVEATSFDVLIDRSEVGSGWATETGAQAETGTPTIERISIKLHELSAMPKASQRLLDDSAFDVEGWLAGKIATRFIRAEAAAFINGDGVDKPKGILLPAKVANASWAWGSLGYIPTGAAADFATTNASDCIVNLVYALGADYRANGAFIMNSKTAGAVRKMKDADGRFMWGDSLQAGEPARLMGYPVLICEDMPDVGANTYPIAFGDFTAGYTVAERPDLRILRDPFSAKPNVLFYANKRVGGDITDYAAIKLLKVAVS
;
A
#
# COMPACT_ATOMS: atom_id res chain seq x y z
N MET A 1 0.65 -46.54 49.59
CA MET A 1 1.50 -47.71 49.73
C MET A 1 2.86 -47.29 49.26
N THR A 2 3.61 -46.95 50.22
CA THR A 2 4.88 -47.50 50.72
C THR A 2 6.09 -47.07 49.87
N GLU A 3 7.14 -46.61 50.37
CA GLU A 3 7.67 -46.25 51.68
C GLU A 3 9.06 -45.58 51.48
N THR A 4 9.25 -44.51 52.17
CA THR A 4 10.43 -43.98 52.78
C THR A 4 11.60 -44.95 52.98
N LYS A 5 12.83 -44.48 52.71
CA LYS A 5 13.93 -44.74 53.67
C LYS A 5 15.04 -43.69 53.57
N ALA A 6 15.05 -42.89 54.59
CA ALA A 6 16.19 -42.08 55.00
C ALA A 6 17.34 -42.95 55.50
N ARG A 7 18.59 -42.53 55.27
CA ARG A 7 19.72 -42.97 56.11
C ARG A 7 20.65 -41.79 56.41
N ALA A 8 20.73 -41.54 57.67
CA ALA A 8 21.53 -40.49 58.29
C ALA A 8 23.02 -40.89 58.39
N GLY A 9 23.85 -39.89 58.44
CA GLY A 9 24.96 -39.80 59.35
C GLY A 9 26.29 -40.21 58.83
N GLU A 10 27.18 -39.24 58.71
CA GLU A 10 28.37 -39.21 59.53
C GLU A 10 29.13 -37.86 59.29
N ALA A 11 29.26 -37.17 60.38
CA ALA A 11 30.10 -35.97 60.47
C ALA A 11 31.57 -36.38 60.59
N LEU A 12 32.39 -35.88 59.69
CA LEU A 12 33.85 -35.87 59.89
C LEU A 12 34.35 -34.43 59.89
N SER A 13 34.97 -34.07 60.99
CA SER A 13 35.58 -32.79 61.30
C SER A 13 36.62 -32.35 60.27
N PRO A 14 36.75 -31.03 59.99
CA PRO A 14 37.75 -30.55 59.05
C PRO A 14 39.12 -30.51 59.76
N ALA A 15 40.08 -31.19 59.17
CA ALA A 15 41.51 -31.05 59.50
C ALA A 15 41.97 -29.65 58.98
N LEU A 16 42.56 -28.86 59.92
CA LEU A 16 43.22 -27.60 59.58
C LEU A 16 44.32 -27.83 58.54
N GLN A 17 44.15 -27.25 57.38
CA GLN A 17 45.24 -27.05 56.44
C GLN A 17 45.89 -25.70 56.71
N PRO A 18 47.24 -25.59 56.61
CA PRO A 18 47.94 -24.34 56.90
C PRO A 18 47.64 -23.30 55.83
N ALA A 19 47.40 -22.08 56.30
CA ALA A 19 47.13 -20.90 55.47
C ALA A 19 48.31 -20.58 54.54
N LEU A 20 48.06 -20.61 53.22
CA LEU A 20 48.98 -20.16 52.19
C LEU A 20 49.05 -18.60 52.20
N PRO A 21 50.19 -18.02 51.86
CA PRO A 21 50.35 -16.57 51.85
C PRO A 21 49.40 -15.88 50.84
N PRO A 22 48.88 -14.66 51.11
CA PRO A 22 47.77 -14.05 50.33
C PRO A 22 48.07 -13.68 48.88
N GLY A 23 49.22 -14.08 48.33
CA GLY A 23 49.54 -13.91 46.89
C GLY A 23 49.42 -15.23 46.07
N ALA A 24 49.28 -16.40 46.72
CA ALA A 24 49.21 -17.68 46.04
C ALA A 24 47.77 -18.02 45.55
N GLU A 25 46.77 -17.60 46.34
CA GLU A 25 45.36 -17.82 46.00
C GLU A 25 44.94 -17.05 44.74
N VAL A 26 45.45 -15.80 44.58
CA VAL A 26 45.17 -15.00 43.38
C VAL A 26 45.83 -15.59 42.15
N LYS A 27 47.01 -16.15 42.24
CA LYS A 27 47.67 -16.80 41.11
C LYS A 27 46.96 -18.10 40.68
N THR A 28 46.53 -18.92 41.63
CA THR A 28 45.77 -20.14 41.31
C THR A 28 44.37 -19.84 40.76
N ALA A 29 43.71 -18.78 41.26
CA ALA A 29 42.44 -18.32 40.70
C ALA A 29 42.61 -17.76 39.28
N LEU A 30 43.70 -17.03 39.03
CA LEU A 30 44.01 -16.47 37.70
C LEU A 30 44.38 -17.59 36.67
N GLU A 31 45.15 -18.59 37.11
CA GLU A 31 45.48 -19.76 36.32
C GLU A 31 44.22 -20.62 36.00
N GLY A 32 43.33 -20.75 36.98
CA GLY A 32 42.04 -21.40 36.81
C GLY A 32 41.16 -20.69 35.80
N PHE A 33 41.08 -19.36 35.86
CA PHE A 33 40.34 -18.52 34.91
C PHE A 33 40.97 -18.60 33.50
N LEU A 34 42.28 -18.52 33.37
CA LEU A 34 42.98 -18.66 32.10
C LEU A 34 42.74 -20.02 31.44
N ASN A 35 42.72 -21.07 32.23
CA ASN A 35 42.42 -22.41 31.72
C ASN A 35 40.94 -22.58 31.31
N ALA A 36 40.01 -21.97 32.07
CA ALA A 36 38.60 -21.93 31.73
C ALA A 36 38.35 -21.14 30.41
N VAL A 37 38.99 -19.98 30.21
CA VAL A 37 38.93 -19.21 28.97
C VAL A 37 39.53 -19.95 27.78
N LYS A 38 40.65 -20.69 27.98
CA LYS A 38 41.22 -21.54 26.93
C LYS A 38 40.32 -22.72 26.57
N GLY A 39 39.69 -23.33 27.58
CA GLY A 39 38.68 -24.38 27.36
C GLY A 39 37.49 -23.86 26.54
N PHE A 40 36.92 -22.71 26.93
CA PHE A 40 35.83 -22.08 26.21
C PHE A 40 36.21 -21.71 24.76
N GLN A 41 37.43 -21.19 24.55
CA GLN A 41 37.91 -20.88 23.18
C GLN A 41 38.07 -22.16 22.33
N ALA A 42 38.46 -23.29 22.93
CA ALA A 42 38.58 -24.57 22.24
C ALA A 42 37.19 -25.12 21.85
N GLU A 43 36.22 -25.02 22.76
CA GLU A 43 34.82 -25.42 22.51
C GLU A 43 34.19 -24.60 21.39
N VAL A 44 34.31 -23.27 21.44
CA VAL A 44 33.78 -22.38 20.39
C VAL A 44 34.44 -22.67 19.04
N LYS A 45 35.75 -22.95 19.02
CA LYS A 45 36.41 -23.33 17.76
C LYS A 45 35.92 -24.67 17.21
N GLN A 46 35.66 -25.62 18.08
CA GLN A 46 35.16 -26.94 17.69
C GLN A 46 33.72 -26.85 17.15
N GLU A 47 32.87 -26.02 17.79
CA GLU A 47 31.49 -25.75 17.32
C GLU A 47 31.48 -25.04 15.96
N LEU A 48 32.35 -24.06 15.78
CA LEU A 48 32.52 -23.36 14.50
C LEU A 48 33.02 -24.31 13.39
N GLN A 49 33.92 -25.26 13.70
CA GLN A 49 34.32 -26.24 12.72
C GLN A 49 33.19 -27.21 12.36
N HIS A 50 32.43 -27.64 13.35
CA HIS A 50 31.26 -28.50 13.12
C HIS A 50 30.18 -27.82 12.29
N GLN A 51 29.94 -26.51 12.52
CA GLN A 51 29.03 -25.74 11.69
C GLN A 51 29.55 -25.56 10.27
N LYS A 52 30.86 -25.32 10.08
CA LYS A 52 31.48 -25.26 8.75
C LYS A 52 31.37 -26.60 8.00
N GLU A 53 31.56 -27.69 8.68
CA GLU A 53 31.40 -29.03 8.07
C GLU A 53 29.94 -29.30 7.68
N ARG A 54 28.98 -28.89 8.51
CA ARG A 54 27.54 -28.99 8.16
C ARG A 54 27.20 -28.12 6.95
N LEU A 55 27.72 -26.88 6.84
CA LEU A 55 27.55 -26.02 5.69
C LEU A 55 28.16 -26.60 4.42
N THR A 56 29.40 -27.16 4.52
CA THR A 56 30.03 -27.81 3.37
C THR A 56 29.33 -29.10 2.95
N MET A 57 28.71 -29.83 3.90
CA MET A 57 27.89 -31.00 3.57
C MET A 57 26.56 -30.60 2.90
N LEU A 58 25.96 -29.48 3.30
CA LEU A 58 24.76 -28.94 2.66
C LEU A 58 25.07 -28.45 1.24
N ASP A 59 26.18 -27.72 1.06
CA ASP A 59 26.65 -27.26 -0.27
C ASP A 59 26.97 -28.48 -1.17
N ARG A 60 27.58 -29.51 -0.62
CA ARG A 60 27.87 -30.73 -1.37
C ARG A 60 26.61 -31.51 -1.74
N LYS A 61 25.57 -31.50 -0.90
CA LYS A 61 24.26 -32.07 -1.20
C LYS A 61 23.53 -31.27 -2.31
N GLN A 62 23.70 -29.96 -2.34
CA GLN A 62 23.16 -29.12 -3.45
C GLN A 62 23.95 -29.34 -4.76
N MET A 63 25.25 -29.63 -4.69
CA MET A 63 26.07 -29.94 -5.87
C MET A 63 25.86 -31.30 -6.49
N THR A 64 25.25 -32.26 -5.77
CA THR A 64 24.96 -33.61 -6.31
C THR A 64 23.63 -33.69 -7.08
N PHE A 65 22.78 -32.66 -7.02
CA PHE A 65 21.73 -32.50 -8.01
C PHE A 65 22.38 -31.88 -9.25
N GLY A 66 22.59 -32.68 -10.27
CA GLY A 66 23.32 -32.43 -11.49
C GLY A 66 23.20 -30.97 -11.95
N ARG A 67 24.36 -30.34 -12.06
CA ARG A 67 24.54 -29.04 -12.73
C ARG A 67 24.01 -29.22 -14.17
N PRO A 68 22.90 -28.62 -14.57
CA PRO A 68 22.60 -28.52 -15.98
C PRO A 68 23.72 -27.66 -16.58
N ALA A 69 24.27 -28.09 -17.71
CA ALA A 69 25.17 -27.30 -18.52
C ALA A 69 24.62 -25.87 -18.61
N LEU A 70 25.50 -24.87 -18.65
CA LEU A 70 25.23 -23.48 -18.99
C LEU A 70 24.49 -23.39 -20.34
N ALA A 71 23.22 -23.80 -20.33
CA ALA A 71 22.23 -23.30 -21.27
C ALA A 71 21.75 -21.99 -20.65
N THR A 72 21.86 -20.90 -21.39
CA THR A 72 21.11 -19.65 -21.21
C THR A 72 19.87 -19.95 -20.39
N SER A 73 19.64 -19.21 -19.29
CA SER A 73 18.44 -19.28 -18.49
C SER A 73 17.23 -19.16 -19.41
N ALA A 74 16.79 -20.30 -19.95
CA ALA A 74 15.43 -20.41 -20.42
C ALA A 74 14.60 -20.20 -19.15
N GLU A 75 13.96 -19.06 -19.02
CA GLU A 75 12.88 -18.87 -18.08
C GLU A 75 12.03 -20.14 -18.15
N VAL A 76 11.84 -20.81 -17.04
CA VAL A 76 10.90 -21.92 -16.95
C VAL A 76 9.56 -21.29 -17.24
N GLU A 77 9.15 -21.33 -18.49
CA GLU A 77 7.86 -20.78 -18.93
C GLU A 77 6.79 -21.52 -18.13
N VAL A 78 6.13 -20.79 -17.24
CA VAL A 78 5.01 -21.30 -16.48
C VAL A 78 4.00 -21.84 -17.48
N PRO A 79 3.50 -23.09 -17.33
CA PRO A 79 2.59 -23.72 -18.29
C PRO A 79 1.41 -22.83 -18.68
N HIS A 80 0.90 -22.05 -17.73
CA HIS A 80 -0.19 -21.10 -17.95
C HIS A 80 0.19 -19.95 -18.90
N LYS A 81 1.40 -19.39 -18.78
CA LYS A 81 1.89 -18.30 -19.67
C LYS A 81 1.96 -18.79 -21.12
N LYS A 82 2.42 -20.03 -21.32
CA LYS A 82 2.51 -20.65 -22.64
C LYS A 82 1.15 -20.91 -23.25
N ALA A 83 0.20 -21.43 -22.45
CA ALA A 83 -1.18 -21.66 -22.88
C ALA A 83 -1.91 -20.33 -23.16
N PHE A 84 -1.68 -19.30 -22.37
CA PHE A 84 -2.27 -17.97 -22.58
C PHE A 84 -1.68 -17.27 -23.81
N ALA A 85 -0.39 -17.38 -24.07
CA ALA A 85 0.23 -16.87 -25.30
C ALA A 85 -0.30 -17.58 -26.56
N ALA A 86 -0.55 -18.90 -26.49
CA ALA A 86 -1.20 -19.65 -27.57
C ALA A 86 -2.63 -19.15 -27.80
N TYR A 87 -3.40 -18.93 -26.73
CA TYR A 87 -4.74 -18.36 -26.81
C TYR A 87 -4.74 -16.97 -27.49
N LEU A 88 -3.81 -16.07 -27.12
CA LEU A 88 -3.71 -14.73 -27.72
C LEU A 88 -3.35 -14.77 -29.20
N ARG A 89 -2.48 -15.71 -29.62
CA ARG A 89 -2.01 -15.84 -31.02
C ARG A 89 -3.03 -16.51 -31.92
N SER A 90 -3.48 -17.69 -31.55
CA SER A 90 -4.32 -18.57 -32.41
C SER A 90 -5.77 -18.69 -31.97
N GLY A 91 -6.11 -18.23 -30.76
CA GLY A 91 -7.42 -18.44 -30.15
C GLY A 91 -7.62 -19.87 -29.63
N ASP A 92 -6.53 -20.64 -29.47
CA ASP A 92 -6.54 -22.00 -28.95
C ASP A 92 -6.70 -21.96 -27.43
N ASP A 93 -7.84 -22.43 -26.94
CA ASP A 93 -8.23 -22.44 -25.53
C ASP A 93 -8.02 -23.80 -24.86
N ASP A 94 -7.66 -24.85 -25.62
CA ASP A 94 -7.53 -26.21 -25.09
C ASP A 94 -6.45 -26.31 -24.00
N GLY A 95 -5.34 -25.59 -24.16
CA GLY A 95 -4.27 -25.51 -23.15
C GLY A 95 -4.71 -24.85 -21.86
N LEU A 96 -5.54 -23.81 -21.91
CA LEU A 96 -6.07 -23.11 -20.73
C LEU A 96 -7.12 -23.95 -20.02
N ARG A 97 -8.01 -24.62 -20.77
CA ARG A 97 -9.00 -25.54 -20.20
C ARG A 97 -8.35 -26.73 -19.49
N GLY A 98 -7.25 -27.27 -20.03
CA GLY A 98 -6.49 -28.34 -19.40
C GLY A 98 -5.94 -27.94 -18.03
N LEU A 99 -5.41 -26.74 -17.91
CA LEU A 99 -4.86 -26.21 -16.63
C LEU A 99 -5.94 -25.95 -15.57
N VAL A 100 -7.16 -25.58 -15.99
CA VAL A 100 -8.32 -25.42 -15.08
C VAL A 100 -8.79 -26.77 -14.52
N LEU A 101 -8.68 -27.85 -15.29
CA LEU A 101 -9.05 -29.20 -14.86
C LEU A 101 -8.06 -29.81 -13.87
N ASP A 102 -6.76 -29.47 -13.97
CA ASP A 102 -5.71 -29.97 -13.06
C ASP A 102 -5.64 -29.21 -11.73
N GLY A 103 -6.22 -28.02 -11.66
CA GLY A 103 -6.29 -27.18 -10.46
C GLY A 103 -7.40 -27.64 -9.52
N LYS A 104 -7.07 -28.52 -8.57
CA LYS A 104 -7.96 -28.88 -7.46
C LYS A 104 -8.39 -27.63 -6.69
N ALA A 105 -9.69 -27.32 -6.79
CA ALA A 105 -10.45 -26.35 -6.00
C ALA A 105 -10.18 -24.86 -6.28
N MET A 106 -10.83 -24.35 -7.32
CA MET A 106 -11.63 -23.12 -7.17
C MET A 106 -12.80 -23.22 -8.12
N SER A 107 -13.94 -23.65 -7.59
CA SER A 107 -15.23 -23.59 -8.25
C SER A 107 -15.62 -22.12 -8.37
N THR A 108 -15.41 -21.54 -9.52
CA THR A 108 -16.28 -20.51 -10.05
C THR A 108 -17.02 -21.12 -11.21
N ALA A 109 -18.17 -21.69 -10.88
CA ALA A 109 -19.16 -22.06 -11.84
C ALA A 109 -19.48 -20.81 -12.68
N VAL A 110 -18.93 -20.72 -13.85
CA VAL A 110 -19.45 -20.25 -15.13
C VAL A 110 -18.28 -20.18 -16.13
N ALA A 111 -17.79 -21.33 -16.56
CA ALA A 111 -16.89 -21.44 -17.72
C ALA A 111 -17.67 -21.45 -19.06
N ALA A 112 -19.00 -21.26 -19.03
CA ALA A 112 -19.84 -21.44 -20.24
C ALA A 112 -19.86 -20.22 -21.19
N ASP A 113 -19.37 -19.04 -20.77
CA ASP A 113 -19.45 -17.82 -21.57
C ASP A 113 -18.09 -17.24 -22.00
N GLY A 114 -17.04 -18.08 -22.11
CA GLY A 114 -15.81 -17.69 -22.81
C GLY A 114 -14.94 -16.64 -22.11
N GLY A 115 -15.14 -16.39 -20.81
CA GLY A 115 -14.31 -15.48 -20.03
C GLY A 115 -13.05 -16.17 -19.49
N TYR A 116 -11.90 -16.02 -20.16
CA TYR A 116 -10.63 -16.51 -19.65
C TYR A 116 -10.05 -15.49 -18.65
N LEU A 117 -9.67 -15.99 -17.47
CA LEU A 117 -8.92 -15.24 -16.49
C LEU A 117 -7.53 -14.90 -17.06
N VAL A 118 -7.10 -13.69 -16.89
CA VAL A 118 -5.72 -13.29 -17.17
C VAL A 118 -4.78 -14.17 -16.36
N ASP A 119 -3.62 -14.50 -16.94
CA ASP A 119 -2.53 -15.13 -16.20
C ASP A 119 -2.31 -14.39 -14.87
N PRO A 120 -2.26 -15.09 -13.73
CA PRO A 120 -1.99 -14.48 -12.42
C PRO A 120 -0.78 -13.53 -12.42
N GLN A 121 0.26 -13.85 -13.19
CA GLN A 121 1.46 -13.00 -13.29
C GLN A 121 1.18 -11.67 -13.99
N THR A 122 0.38 -11.66 -15.05
CA THR A 122 0.00 -10.41 -15.73
C THR A 122 -0.96 -9.58 -14.88
N ALA A 123 -1.88 -10.20 -14.17
CA ALA A 123 -2.77 -9.53 -13.22
C ALA A 123 -1.98 -8.91 -12.05
N ASP A 124 -1.00 -9.64 -11.51
CA ASP A 124 -0.12 -9.14 -10.45
C ASP A 124 0.81 -8.02 -10.92
N THR A 125 1.31 -8.10 -12.16
CA THR A 125 2.09 -7.01 -12.77
C THR A 125 1.25 -5.74 -12.91
N ILE A 126 0.02 -5.84 -13.40
CA ILE A 126 -0.90 -4.71 -13.50
C ILE A 126 -1.22 -4.14 -12.10
N ARG A 127 -1.48 -5.01 -11.13
CA ARG A 127 -1.76 -4.60 -9.74
C ARG A 127 -0.56 -3.91 -9.11
N SER A 128 0.66 -4.43 -9.30
CA SER A 128 1.88 -3.81 -8.78
C SER A 128 2.13 -2.43 -9.40
N MET A 129 1.89 -2.27 -10.69
CA MET A 129 1.96 -0.97 -11.35
C MET A 129 0.89 0.02 -10.83
N LEU A 130 -0.33 -0.45 -10.57
CA LEU A 130 -1.40 0.37 -9.98
C LEU A 130 -1.04 0.89 -8.59
N THR A 131 -0.36 0.08 -7.78
CA THR A 131 0.06 0.49 -6.43
C THR A 131 1.33 1.35 -6.42
N SER A 132 2.23 1.17 -7.39
CA SER A 132 3.50 1.90 -7.46
C SER A 132 3.40 3.29 -8.07
N THR A 133 2.26 3.63 -8.70
CA THR A 133 2.08 4.92 -9.36
C THR A 133 1.58 5.97 -8.36
N SER A 134 2.03 7.22 -8.53
CA SER A 134 1.66 8.37 -7.69
C SER A 134 0.18 8.76 -7.87
N SER A 135 -0.72 7.94 -7.38
CA SER A 135 -2.16 8.16 -7.41
C SER A 135 -2.74 8.20 -5.99
N LEU A 136 -3.92 8.78 -5.82
CA LEU A 136 -4.64 8.80 -4.55
C LEU A 136 -4.77 7.40 -3.93
N ARG A 137 -4.80 6.34 -4.76
CA ARG A 137 -4.84 4.95 -4.35
C ARG A 137 -3.68 4.56 -3.40
N ALA A 138 -2.51 5.20 -3.53
CA ALA A 138 -1.36 4.90 -2.65
C ALA A 138 -1.57 5.34 -1.20
N LEU A 139 -2.45 6.32 -0.97
CA LEU A 139 -2.76 6.85 0.36
C LEU A 139 -4.14 6.40 0.87
N ALA A 140 -5.06 6.02 -0.02
CA ALA A 140 -6.43 5.65 0.32
C ALA A 140 -6.53 4.23 0.89
N ASN A 141 -7.61 3.95 1.60
CA ASN A 141 -7.96 2.60 2.02
C ASN A 141 -8.48 1.80 0.82
N VAL A 142 -7.85 0.66 0.49
CA VAL A 142 -8.25 -0.20 -0.61
C VAL A 142 -8.87 -1.48 -0.10
N VAL A 143 -10.15 -1.71 -0.42
CA VAL A 143 -10.92 -2.87 0.00
C VAL A 143 -11.29 -3.72 -1.21
N GLN A 144 -11.03 -5.02 -1.14
CA GLN A 144 -11.43 -5.97 -2.17
C GLN A 144 -12.83 -6.48 -1.88
N VAL A 145 -13.71 -6.45 -2.90
CA VAL A 145 -15.13 -6.78 -2.76
C VAL A 145 -15.57 -7.66 -3.92
N GLU A 146 -16.36 -8.67 -3.63
CA GLU A 146 -16.96 -9.52 -4.67
C GLU A 146 -18.35 -9.02 -5.13
N ALA A 147 -18.97 -8.14 -4.34
CA ALA A 147 -20.30 -7.56 -4.61
C ALA A 147 -20.24 -6.40 -5.61
N THR A 148 -21.39 -5.90 -6.02
CA THR A 148 -21.51 -4.72 -6.92
C THR A 148 -21.40 -3.39 -6.19
N SER A 149 -21.50 -3.39 -4.87
CA SER A 149 -21.32 -2.22 -4.00
C SER A 149 -20.68 -2.63 -2.68
N PHE A 150 -20.04 -1.69 -2.04
CA PHE A 150 -19.47 -1.82 -0.70
C PHE A 150 -20.14 -0.79 0.22
N ASP A 151 -20.70 -1.26 1.31
CA ASP A 151 -21.40 -0.41 2.28
C ASP A 151 -20.52 -0.19 3.50
N VAL A 152 -20.22 1.08 3.80
CA VAL A 152 -19.50 1.51 4.99
C VAL A 152 -20.53 2.09 5.97
N LEU A 153 -20.53 1.56 7.19
CA LEU A 153 -21.33 2.09 8.27
C LEU A 153 -20.51 3.09 9.07
N ILE A 154 -21.05 4.28 9.26
CA ILE A 154 -20.38 5.39 9.96
C ILE A 154 -21.27 5.81 11.11
N ASP A 155 -20.69 5.90 12.29
CA ASP A 155 -21.31 6.51 13.47
C ASP A 155 -21.01 8.01 13.43
N ARG A 156 -22.07 8.84 13.35
CA ARG A 156 -21.97 10.31 13.25
C ARG A 156 -22.27 11.03 14.53
N SER A 157 -22.81 10.34 15.48
CA SER A 157 -23.32 10.98 16.69
C SER A 157 -22.47 10.63 17.89
N GLU A 158 -21.82 11.62 18.45
CA GLU A 158 -21.26 11.48 19.78
C GLU A 158 -22.39 11.34 20.80
N VAL A 159 -22.30 10.32 21.63
CA VAL A 159 -23.17 10.22 22.79
C VAL A 159 -22.78 11.33 23.75
N GLY A 160 -23.68 12.26 24.00
CA GLY A 160 -23.44 13.33 24.98
C GLY A 160 -23.12 12.72 26.33
N SER A 161 -22.01 13.14 26.94
CA SER A 161 -21.65 12.79 28.31
C SER A 161 -21.73 14.04 29.19
N GLY A 162 -22.28 13.89 30.39
CA GLY A 162 -22.39 14.98 31.38
C GLY A 162 -21.87 14.53 32.73
N TRP A 163 -21.26 15.47 33.47
CA TRP A 163 -20.89 15.24 34.86
C TRP A 163 -22.15 15.27 35.73
N ALA A 164 -22.41 14.19 36.43
CA ALA A 164 -23.52 14.10 37.36
C ALA A 164 -23.09 14.52 38.78
N THR A 165 -23.91 15.26 39.47
CA THR A 165 -23.78 15.52 40.90
C THR A 165 -24.54 14.47 41.69
N GLU A 166 -24.17 14.22 42.94
CA GLU A 166 -24.73 13.18 43.78
C GLU A 166 -26.27 13.26 43.94
N THR A 167 -26.83 14.46 43.84
CA THR A 167 -28.26 14.74 44.02
C THR A 167 -28.96 15.26 42.76
N GLY A 168 -28.23 15.41 41.63
CA GLY A 168 -28.77 15.94 40.38
C GLY A 168 -29.43 14.86 39.52
N ALA A 169 -30.59 15.20 38.93
CA ALA A 169 -31.19 14.35 37.91
C ALA A 169 -30.26 14.28 36.67
N GLN A 170 -29.97 13.07 36.18
CA GLN A 170 -29.24 12.88 34.94
C GLN A 170 -30.16 13.22 33.76
N ALA A 171 -29.64 14.01 32.81
CA ALA A 171 -30.36 14.30 31.59
C ALA A 171 -30.16 13.14 30.59
N GLU A 172 -31.22 12.82 29.86
CA GLU A 172 -31.11 11.87 28.74
C GLU A 172 -30.07 12.34 27.72
N THR A 173 -29.18 11.45 27.36
CA THR A 173 -28.20 11.67 26.29
C THR A 173 -28.73 11.13 24.97
N GLY A 174 -28.44 11.82 23.86
CA GLY A 174 -28.89 11.41 22.51
C GLY A 174 -28.46 10.00 22.16
N THR A 175 -29.32 9.29 21.43
CA THR A 175 -28.99 7.96 20.89
C THR A 175 -28.08 8.11 19.64
N PRO A 176 -27.00 7.34 19.52
CA PRO A 176 -26.15 7.39 18.35
C PRO A 176 -26.92 6.96 17.08
N THR A 177 -26.66 7.65 15.97
CA THR A 177 -27.26 7.35 14.66
C THR A 177 -26.19 6.83 13.70
N ILE A 178 -26.45 5.65 13.13
CA ILE A 178 -25.56 5.03 12.15
C ILE A 178 -26.03 5.44 10.75
N GLU A 179 -25.13 6.00 9.96
CA GLU A 179 -25.36 6.29 8.55
C GLU A 179 -24.60 5.28 7.68
N ARG A 180 -25.20 4.94 6.53
CA ARG A 180 -24.61 4.02 5.57
C ARG A 180 -24.17 4.79 4.33
N ILE A 181 -22.89 4.72 3.99
CA ILE A 181 -22.33 5.18 2.72
C ILE A 181 -22.16 3.96 1.80
N SER A 182 -22.82 3.98 0.64
CA SER A 182 -22.76 2.90 -0.33
C SER A 182 -21.84 3.29 -1.49
N ILE A 183 -20.70 2.61 -1.59
CA ILE A 183 -19.71 2.79 -2.64
C ILE A 183 -20.06 1.84 -3.79
N LYS A 184 -20.53 2.38 -4.90
CA LYS A 184 -20.86 1.60 -6.11
C LYS A 184 -19.59 1.31 -6.90
N LEU A 185 -19.48 0.10 -7.44
CA LEU A 185 -18.41 -0.28 -8.35
C LEU A 185 -18.83 0.01 -9.79
N HIS A 186 -18.00 0.75 -10.50
CA HIS A 186 -18.16 1.10 -11.91
C HIS A 186 -17.20 0.27 -12.75
N GLU A 187 -17.58 0.00 -13.99
CA GLU A 187 -16.75 -0.79 -14.90
C GLU A 187 -15.78 0.11 -15.67
N LEU A 188 -14.50 -0.18 -15.53
CA LEU A 188 -13.44 0.43 -16.32
C LEU A 188 -13.00 -0.55 -17.38
N SER A 189 -13.14 -0.17 -18.65
CA SER A 189 -12.84 -1.03 -19.80
C SER A 189 -11.77 -0.43 -20.70
N ALA A 190 -10.99 -1.29 -21.35
CA ALA A 190 -10.06 -0.95 -22.41
C ALA A 190 -10.18 -1.98 -23.53
N MET A 191 -10.21 -1.50 -24.77
CA MET A 191 -10.38 -2.35 -25.95
C MET A 191 -9.29 -2.05 -26.99
N PRO A 192 -8.02 -2.41 -26.71
CA PRO A 192 -6.97 -2.32 -27.71
C PRO A 192 -7.19 -3.31 -28.85
N LYS A 193 -6.73 -2.95 -30.05
CA LYS A 193 -6.75 -3.80 -31.23
C LYS A 193 -5.35 -4.03 -31.75
N ALA A 194 -5.05 -5.25 -32.17
CA ALA A 194 -3.79 -5.62 -32.79
C ALA A 194 -4.06 -6.31 -34.13
N SER A 195 -3.16 -6.13 -35.12
CA SER A 195 -3.24 -6.86 -36.37
C SER A 195 -2.86 -8.33 -36.15
N GLN A 196 -3.60 -9.26 -36.75
CA GLN A 196 -3.28 -10.69 -36.70
C GLN A 196 -1.86 -10.98 -37.20
N ARG A 197 -1.41 -10.30 -38.27
CA ARG A 197 -0.01 -10.42 -38.73
C ARG A 197 1.03 -10.03 -37.68
N LEU A 198 0.75 -8.97 -36.92
CA LEU A 198 1.66 -8.55 -35.84
C LEU A 198 1.76 -9.62 -34.75
N LEU A 199 0.64 -10.30 -34.46
CA LEU A 199 0.61 -11.39 -33.47
C LEU A 199 1.36 -12.63 -33.97
N ASP A 200 1.24 -12.94 -35.28
CA ASP A 200 1.83 -14.13 -35.89
C ASP A 200 3.34 -13.97 -36.16
N ASP A 201 3.76 -12.79 -36.66
CA ASP A 201 5.12 -12.55 -37.16
C ASP A 201 6.06 -11.95 -36.08
N SER A 202 5.58 -11.50 -34.93
CA SER A 202 6.42 -10.81 -33.96
C SER A 202 7.22 -11.78 -33.09
N ALA A 203 8.55 -11.60 -33.07
CA ALA A 203 9.42 -12.17 -32.05
C ALA A 203 9.33 -11.43 -30.70
N PHE A 204 8.46 -10.42 -30.61
CA PHE A 204 8.28 -9.54 -29.47
C PHE A 204 7.17 -10.09 -28.55
N ASP A 205 7.35 -9.95 -27.24
CA ASP A 205 6.34 -10.28 -26.23
C ASP A 205 5.13 -9.31 -26.31
N VAL A 206 4.17 -9.65 -27.17
CA VAL A 206 2.95 -8.86 -27.37
C VAL A 206 2.08 -8.88 -26.12
N GLU A 207 2.12 -9.95 -25.35
CA GLU A 207 1.34 -10.13 -24.13
C GLU A 207 1.77 -9.14 -23.05
N GLY A 208 3.05 -9.15 -22.69
CA GLY A 208 3.59 -8.23 -21.69
C GLY A 208 3.45 -6.77 -22.11
N TRP A 209 3.64 -6.47 -23.42
CA TRP A 209 3.43 -5.12 -23.93
C TRP A 209 1.95 -4.68 -23.82
N LEU A 210 1.00 -5.55 -24.19
CA LEU A 210 -0.43 -5.26 -24.11
C LEU A 210 -0.87 -5.05 -22.66
N ALA A 211 -0.44 -5.95 -21.76
CA ALA A 211 -0.70 -5.83 -20.32
C ALA A 211 -0.20 -4.50 -19.76
N GLY A 212 1.05 -4.11 -20.09
CA GLY A 212 1.62 -2.82 -19.68
C GLY A 212 0.85 -1.61 -20.22
N LYS A 213 0.36 -1.67 -21.46
CA LYS A 213 -0.47 -0.60 -22.05
C LYS A 213 -1.83 -0.49 -21.39
N ILE A 214 -2.49 -1.61 -21.10
CA ILE A 214 -3.77 -1.65 -20.37
C ILE A 214 -3.57 -1.11 -18.96
N ALA A 215 -2.54 -1.59 -18.24
CA ALA A 215 -2.21 -1.10 -16.90
C ALA A 215 -2.04 0.41 -16.87
N THR A 216 -1.23 0.96 -17.78
CA THR A 216 -1.00 2.41 -17.87
C THR A 216 -2.29 3.19 -18.13
N ARG A 217 -3.19 2.66 -18.97
CA ARG A 217 -4.49 3.31 -19.24
C ARG A 217 -5.41 3.26 -18.03
N PHE A 218 -5.47 2.12 -17.34
CA PHE A 218 -6.29 1.98 -16.14
C PHE A 218 -5.81 2.88 -15.02
N ILE A 219 -4.49 2.95 -14.78
CA ILE A 219 -3.88 3.84 -13.78
C ILE A 219 -4.31 5.29 -14.02
N ARG A 220 -4.18 5.79 -15.26
CA ARG A 220 -4.54 7.17 -15.59
C ARG A 220 -6.03 7.44 -15.43
N ALA A 221 -6.87 6.51 -15.85
CA ALA A 221 -8.32 6.65 -15.74
C ALA A 221 -8.79 6.61 -14.28
N GLU A 222 -8.23 5.71 -13.46
CA GLU A 222 -8.52 5.63 -12.03
C GLU A 222 -8.04 6.90 -11.30
N ALA A 223 -6.80 7.34 -11.54
CA ALA A 223 -6.25 8.53 -10.90
C ALA A 223 -7.12 9.77 -11.17
N ALA A 224 -7.49 10.01 -12.43
CA ALA A 224 -8.37 11.11 -12.80
C ALA A 224 -9.76 10.98 -12.17
N ALA A 225 -10.32 9.75 -12.08
CA ALA A 225 -11.63 9.52 -11.49
C ALA A 225 -11.63 9.71 -9.97
N PHE A 226 -10.60 9.29 -9.26
CA PHE A 226 -10.50 9.48 -7.80
C PHE A 226 -10.35 10.95 -7.39
N ILE A 227 -9.86 11.81 -8.26
CA ILE A 227 -9.79 13.26 -8.00
C ILE A 227 -11.05 13.98 -8.46
N ASN A 228 -11.47 13.79 -9.72
CA ASN A 228 -12.47 14.59 -10.40
C ASN A 228 -13.72 13.80 -10.83
N GLY A 229 -13.90 12.56 -10.38
CA GLY A 229 -15.03 11.73 -10.77
C GLY A 229 -16.38 12.26 -10.28
N ASP A 230 -17.42 12.11 -11.09
CA ASP A 230 -18.78 12.60 -10.83
C ASP A 230 -19.70 11.57 -10.15
N GLY A 231 -19.25 10.30 -10.01
CA GLY A 231 -20.03 9.23 -9.37
C GLY A 231 -21.20 8.69 -10.21
N VAL A 232 -21.32 9.06 -11.49
CA VAL A 232 -22.39 8.53 -12.37
C VAL A 232 -21.96 7.21 -13.01
N ASP A 233 -20.93 7.22 -13.86
CA ASP A 233 -20.38 6.02 -14.51
C ASP A 233 -18.91 5.75 -14.11
N LYS A 234 -18.43 6.46 -13.13
CA LYS A 234 -17.07 6.42 -12.59
C LYS A 234 -17.08 6.69 -11.09
N PRO A 235 -16.02 6.33 -10.34
CA PRO A 235 -15.91 6.60 -8.92
C PRO A 235 -16.18 8.07 -8.58
N LYS A 236 -16.67 8.32 -7.37
CA LYS A 236 -16.77 9.69 -6.85
C LYS A 236 -15.39 10.19 -6.48
N GLY A 237 -14.99 11.34 -7.02
CA GLY A 237 -13.72 11.98 -6.72
C GLY A 237 -13.73 12.79 -5.43
N ILE A 238 -12.54 13.01 -4.87
CA ILE A 238 -12.37 13.83 -3.64
C ILE A 238 -12.81 15.28 -3.83
N LEU A 239 -12.81 15.78 -5.07
CA LEU A 239 -13.24 17.16 -5.37
C LEU A 239 -14.72 17.26 -5.72
N LEU A 240 -15.51 16.17 -5.69
CA LEU A 240 -16.93 16.18 -6.02
C LEU A 240 -17.82 16.83 -4.94
N PRO A 241 -17.64 16.53 -3.63
CA PRO A 241 -18.54 17.02 -2.59
C PRO A 241 -18.63 18.55 -2.53
N ALA A 242 -19.69 19.04 -1.89
CA ALA A 242 -19.82 20.46 -1.59
C ALA A 242 -18.61 20.95 -0.78
N LYS A 243 -18.09 22.13 -1.09
CA LYS A 243 -16.95 22.74 -0.43
C LYS A 243 -17.41 23.98 0.30
N VAL A 244 -17.17 24.03 1.60
CA VAL A 244 -17.55 25.14 2.47
C VAL A 244 -16.33 25.68 3.23
N ALA A 245 -16.38 26.94 3.63
CA ALA A 245 -15.34 27.50 4.47
C ALA A 245 -15.22 26.68 5.77
N ASN A 246 -14.00 26.44 6.25
CA ASN A 246 -13.79 25.57 7.43
C ASN A 246 -14.54 26.06 8.68
N ALA A 247 -14.78 27.37 8.80
CA ALA A 247 -15.54 27.93 9.92
C ALA A 247 -17.04 27.53 9.93
N SER A 248 -17.61 27.22 8.75
CA SER A 248 -19.02 26.79 8.57
C SER A 248 -19.13 25.33 8.14
N TRP A 249 -18.09 24.53 8.43
CA TRP A 249 -18.05 23.14 8.04
C TRP A 249 -19.18 22.32 8.68
N ALA A 250 -19.80 21.51 7.85
CA ALA A 250 -20.79 20.52 8.28
C ALA A 250 -20.53 19.20 7.56
N TRP A 251 -20.94 18.10 8.16
CA TRP A 251 -20.82 16.77 7.59
C TRP A 251 -21.48 16.70 6.19
N GLY A 252 -20.86 15.95 5.28
CA GLY A 252 -21.28 15.86 3.88
C GLY A 252 -20.63 16.91 2.98
N SER A 253 -19.80 17.80 3.54
CA SER A 253 -19.05 18.81 2.81
C SER A 253 -17.56 18.76 3.19
N LEU A 254 -16.68 19.21 2.29
CA LEU A 254 -15.26 19.38 2.58
C LEU A 254 -14.98 20.80 3.02
N GLY A 255 -14.26 20.95 4.13
CA GLY A 255 -13.80 22.25 4.61
C GLY A 255 -12.64 22.77 3.76
N TYR A 256 -12.67 24.06 3.39
CA TYR A 256 -11.54 24.69 2.72
C TYR A 256 -10.97 25.86 3.51
N ILE A 257 -9.68 26.14 3.26
CA ILE A 257 -8.95 27.31 3.73
C ILE A 257 -8.61 28.17 2.51
N PRO A 258 -8.89 29.49 2.53
CA PRO A 258 -8.54 30.37 1.42
C PRO A 258 -7.04 30.70 1.42
N THR A 259 -6.47 30.96 0.23
CA THR A 259 -5.08 31.41 0.08
C THR A 259 -4.89 32.89 0.42
N GLY A 260 -5.97 33.65 0.51
CA GLY A 260 -5.91 35.09 0.73
C GLY A 260 -5.67 35.93 -0.52
N ALA A 261 -5.59 35.30 -1.71
CA ALA A 261 -5.44 35.98 -3.00
C ALA A 261 -6.41 35.40 -4.03
N ALA A 262 -6.83 36.23 -5.03
CA ALA A 262 -7.88 35.84 -5.95
C ALA A 262 -7.50 34.76 -6.97
N ALA A 263 -6.23 34.69 -7.37
CA ALA A 263 -5.78 33.80 -8.45
C ALA A 263 -4.44 33.09 -8.17
N ASP A 264 -3.80 33.36 -7.05
CA ASP A 264 -2.49 32.84 -6.66
C ASP A 264 -2.40 32.74 -5.14
N PHE A 265 -1.25 32.41 -4.62
CA PHE A 265 -0.92 32.53 -3.20
C PHE A 265 -0.76 34.02 -2.82
N ALA A 266 -1.02 34.34 -1.56
CA ALA A 266 -0.82 35.70 -1.06
C ALA A 266 0.63 36.17 -1.27
N THR A 267 0.83 37.43 -1.62
CA THR A 267 2.17 38.01 -1.82
C THR A 267 2.93 38.17 -0.50
N THR A 268 2.20 38.33 0.60
CA THR A 268 2.76 38.45 1.95
C THR A 268 2.35 37.24 2.76
N ASN A 269 3.30 36.59 3.43
CA ASN A 269 3.09 35.41 4.26
C ASN A 269 2.36 34.26 3.51
N ALA A 270 2.78 33.99 2.28
CA ALA A 270 2.18 32.95 1.43
C ALA A 270 2.10 31.57 2.11
N SER A 271 2.97 31.31 3.05
CA SER A 271 3.07 30.06 3.83
C SER A 271 1.97 29.87 4.86
N ASP A 272 1.38 30.96 5.35
CA ASP A 272 0.40 30.90 6.44
C ASP A 272 -0.83 30.09 6.04
N CYS A 273 -1.22 30.13 4.78
CA CYS A 273 -2.34 29.33 4.28
C CYS A 273 -2.08 27.81 4.39
N ILE A 274 -0.83 27.37 4.21
CA ILE A 274 -0.44 25.96 4.36
C ILE A 274 -0.44 25.56 5.84
N VAL A 275 0.10 26.41 6.71
CA VAL A 275 0.05 26.23 8.15
C VAL A 275 -1.39 26.13 8.64
N ASN A 276 -2.24 27.08 8.21
CA ASN A 276 -3.65 27.10 8.56
C ASN A 276 -4.38 25.84 8.06
N LEU A 277 -4.03 25.33 6.86
CA LEU A 277 -4.59 24.09 6.32
C LEU A 277 -4.27 22.90 7.22
N VAL A 278 -3.02 22.76 7.66
CA VAL A 278 -2.58 21.68 8.56
C VAL A 278 -3.31 21.75 9.89
N TYR A 279 -3.41 22.95 10.50
CA TYR A 279 -4.06 23.12 11.79
C TYR A 279 -5.58 23.14 11.75
N ALA A 280 -6.20 23.28 10.55
CA ALA A 280 -7.63 23.11 10.37
C ALA A 280 -8.07 21.64 10.47
N LEU A 281 -7.15 20.70 10.33
CA LEU A 281 -7.40 19.27 10.50
C LEU A 281 -7.30 18.87 11.96
N GLY A 282 -8.20 18.00 12.43
CA GLY A 282 -8.16 17.45 13.79
C GLY A 282 -6.83 16.76 14.11
N ALA A 283 -6.44 16.75 15.39
CA ALA A 283 -5.16 16.19 15.81
C ALA A 283 -5.04 14.70 15.48
N ASP A 284 -6.13 13.95 15.58
CA ASP A 284 -6.19 12.52 15.34
C ASP A 284 -5.85 12.16 13.88
N TYR A 285 -6.38 12.95 12.92
CA TYR A 285 -6.10 12.76 11.49
C TYR A 285 -4.73 13.31 11.08
N ARG A 286 -4.18 14.29 11.80
CA ARG A 286 -2.86 14.87 11.47
C ARG A 286 -1.72 13.88 11.60
N ALA A 287 -1.83 12.87 12.48
CA ALA A 287 -0.78 11.88 12.68
C ALA A 287 -0.42 11.15 11.37
N ASN A 288 -1.43 10.86 10.53
CA ASN A 288 -1.28 10.17 9.25
C ASN A 288 -1.52 11.11 8.06
N GLY A 289 -1.46 12.43 8.28
CA GLY A 289 -1.73 13.43 7.25
C GLY A 289 -0.74 13.37 6.09
N ALA A 290 -1.24 13.59 4.88
CA ALA A 290 -0.46 13.71 3.66
C ALA A 290 -0.97 14.87 2.80
N PHE A 291 -0.08 15.48 2.03
CA PHE A 291 -0.45 16.47 1.01
C PHE A 291 -0.62 15.81 -0.34
N ILE A 292 -1.62 16.26 -1.10
CA ILE A 292 -1.80 15.91 -2.52
C ILE A 292 -1.85 17.20 -3.32
N MET A 293 -1.02 17.31 -4.34
CA MET A 293 -0.95 18.44 -5.25
C MET A 293 -0.31 18.03 -6.58
N ASN A 294 -0.47 18.85 -7.62
CA ASN A 294 0.23 18.60 -8.88
C ASN A 294 1.67 19.18 -8.87
N SER A 295 2.49 18.81 -9.86
CA SER A 295 3.88 19.25 -9.98
C SER A 295 4.03 20.76 -10.08
N LYS A 296 3.11 21.46 -10.76
CA LYS A 296 3.17 22.91 -10.90
C LYS A 296 2.91 23.60 -9.57
N THR A 297 1.91 23.14 -8.82
CA THR A 297 1.60 23.64 -7.48
C THR A 297 2.73 23.34 -6.50
N ALA A 298 3.29 22.14 -6.56
CA ALA A 298 4.47 21.79 -5.76
C ALA A 298 5.65 22.71 -6.04
N GLY A 299 5.90 23.01 -7.33
CA GLY A 299 6.91 23.99 -7.74
C GLY A 299 6.63 25.41 -7.22
N ALA A 300 5.36 25.83 -7.16
CA ALA A 300 4.98 27.14 -6.60
C ALA A 300 5.19 27.19 -5.09
N VAL A 301 4.76 26.14 -4.36
CA VAL A 301 4.94 26.02 -2.91
C VAL A 301 6.45 25.94 -2.55
N ARG A 302 7.25 25.24 -3.35
CA ARG A 302 8.70 25.12 -3.14
C ARG A 302 9.44 26.46 -3.27
N LYS A 303 8.91 27.40 -4.07
CA LYS A 303 9.47 28.75 -4.21
C LYS A 303 9.11 29.67 -3.06
N MET A 304 8.18 29.29 -2.16
CA MET A 304 7.83 30.09 -1.00
C MET A 304 9.02 30.20 -0.05
N LYS A 305 9.24 31.43 0.40
CA LYS A 305 10.34 31.76 1.29
C LYS A 305 9.79 32.36 2.57
N ASP A 306 10.50 32.15 3.65
CA ASP A 306 10.31 32.84 4.91
C ASP A 306 10.77 34.31 4.80
N ALA A 307 10.44 35.12 5.81
CA ALA A 307 10.87 36.52 5.93
C ALA A 307 12.38 36.70 5.80
N ASP A 308 13.16 35.69 6.21
CA ASP A 308 14.62 35.63 6.08
C ASP A 308 15.12 35.15 4.72
N GLY A 309 14.23 34.87 3.78
CA GLY A 309 14.57 34.38 2.43
C GLY A 309 14.92 32.89 2.33
N ARG A 310 14.68 32.11 3.41
CA ARG A 310 14.89 30.66 3.41
C ARG A 310 13.72 29.94 2.78
N PHE A 311 14.02 28.88 2.03
CA PHE A 311 12.96 28.02 1.47
C PHE A 311 12.28 27.24 2.62
N MET A 312 10.95 27.24 2.63
CA MET A 312 10.18 26.52 3.66
C MET A 312 10.09 25.03 3.41
N TRP A 313 10.30 24.60 2.20
CA TRP A 313 10.30 23.18 1.82
C TRP A 313 11.72 22.61 1.92
N GLY A 314 11.94 21.72 2.89
CA GLY A 314 13.19 20.95 2.98
C GLY A 314 13.22 19.83 1.98
N ASP A 315 14.32 19.70 1.22
CA ASP A 315 14.58 18.51 0.42
C ASP A 315 14.99 17.37 1.35
N SER A 316 14.44 16.16 1.11
CA SER A 316 14.99 14.96 1.74
C SER A 316 16.39 14.71 1.16
N LEU A 317 17.40 14.66 2.03
CA LEU A 317 18.78 14.31 1.66
C LEU A 317 18.93 12.80 1.42
N GLN A 318 17.93 11.99 1.76
CA GLN A 318 17.92 10.56 1.50
C GLN A 318 17.25 10.27 0.16
N ALA A 319 18.01 9.63 -0.72
CA ALA A 319 17.47 9.13 -1.99
C ALA A 319 16.36 8.08 -1.72
N GLY A 320 15.15 8.31 -2.27
CA GLY A 320 14.02 7.38 -2.14
C GLY A 320 12.95 7.76 -1.12
N GLU A 321 13.15 8.77 -0.28
CA GLU A 321 12.08 9.28 0.56
C GLU A 321 11.20 10.31 -0.18
N PRO A 322 9.87 10.26 -0.01
CA PRO A 322 8.99 11.28 -0.58
C PRO A 322 9.33 12.66 -0.01
N ALA A 323 9.20 13.70 -0.84
CA ALA A 323 9.37 15.08 -0.41
C ALA A 323 8.42 15.37 0.77
N ARG A 324 8.91 16.05 1.81
CA ARG A 324 8.13 16.37 3.00
C ARG A 324 7.89 17.87 3.10
N LEU A 325 6.64 18.25 3.26
CA LEU A 325 6.23 19.62 3.52
C LEU A 325 5.75 19.71 4.99
N MET A 326 6.36 20.54 5.80
CA MET A 326 6.07 20.64 7.24
C MET A 326 6.13 19.31 8.01
N GLY A 327 6.97 18.36 7.55
CA GLY A 327 7.10 17.03 8.15
C GLY A 327 6.15 15.97 7.59
N TYR A 328 5.16 16.37 6.78
CA TYR A 328 4.20 15.45 6.15
C TYR A 328 4.62 15.05 4.75
N PRO A 329 4.34 13.82 4.32
CA PRO A 329 4.64 13.36 2.97
C PRO A 329 3.81 14.10 1.93
N VAL A 330 4.38 14.33 0.76
CA VAL A 330 3.71 14.98 -0.37
C VAL A 330 3.58 13.98 -1.51
N LEU A 331 2.35 13.69 -1.90
CA LEU A 331 2.04 12.91 -3.09
C LEU A 331 1.82 13.85 -4.27
N ILE A 332 2.63 13.69 -5.31
CA ILE A 332 2.44 14.42 -6.57
C ILE A 332 1.41 13.70 -7.42
N CYS A 333 0.27 14.34 -7.66
CA CYS A 333 -0.81 13.83 -8.50
C CYS A 333 -1.16 14.89 -9.55
N GLU A 334 -0.88 14.58 -10.81
CA GLU A 334 -1.05 15.53 -11.93
C GLU A 334 -2.53 15.83 -12.26
N ASP A 335 -3.45 14.99 -11.77
CA ASP A 335 -4.89 15.16 -11.96
C ASP A 335 -5.50 16.25 -11.03
N MET A 336 -4.72 16.75 -10.06
CA MET A 336 -5.12 17.89 -9.23
C MET A 336 -5.12 19.18 -10.06
N PRO A 337 -6.09 20.08 -9.82
CA PRO A 337 -6.17 21.33 -10.57
C PRO A 337 -4.93 22.22 -10.34
N ASP A 338 -4.59 23.00 -11.37
CA ASP A 338 -3.55 24.03 -11.27
C ASP A 338 -4.00 25.17 -10.32
N VAL A 339 -3.03 25.94 -9.83
CA VAL A 339 -3.28 27.18 -9.10
C VAL A 339 -3.99 28.16 -10.03
N GLY A 340 -5.16 28.62 -9.66
CA GLY A 340 -6.00 29.53 -10.43
C GLY A 340 -7.19 29.99 -9.62
N ALA A 341 -7.91 30.99 -10.09
CA ALA A 341 -9.04 31.57 -9.37
C ALA A 341 -10.13 30.53 -9.07
N ASN A 342 -10.53 30.41 -7.80
CA ASN A 342 -11.53 29.48 -7.30
C ASN A 342 -11.21 27.98 -7.50
N THR A 343 -9.95 27.62 -7.73
CA THR A 343 -9.51 26.22 -7.80
C THR A 343 -9.10 25.68 -6.43
N TYR A 344 -8.98 24.36 -6.34
CA TYR A 344 -8.55 23.64 -5.13
C TYR A 344 -7.26 22.84 -5.42
N PRO A 345 -6.10 23.51 -5.50
CA PRO A 345 -4.86 22.90 -5.97
C PRO A 345 -4.19 21.99 -4.96
N ILE A 346 -4.53 22.09 -3.67
CA ILE A 346 -3.93 21.30 -2.59
C ILE A 346 -5.03 20.67 -1.75
N ALA A 347 -4.88 19.37 -1.49
CA ALA A 347 -5.64 18.64 -0.48
C ALA A 347 -4.67 18.18 0.62
N PHE A 348 -5.09 18.26 1.88
CA PHE A 348 -4.37 17.76 3.03
C PHE A 348 -5.30 16.97 3.93
N GLY A 349 -4.88 15.81 4.36
CA GLY A 349 -5.69 14.98 5.26
C GLY A 349 -5.14 13.57 5.44
N ASP A 350 -5.84 12.80 6.26
CA ASP A 350 -5.67 11.35 6.34
C ASP A 350 -6.57 10.68 5.28
N PHE A 351 -5.97 10.34 4.16
CA PHE A 351 -6.70 9.72 3.05
C PHE A 351 -7.06 8.26 3.30
N THR A 352 -6.38 7.60 4.26
CA THR A 352 -6.72 6.22 4.64
C THR A 352 -8.06 6.16 5.37
N ALA A 353 -8.34 7.13 6.25
CA ALA A 353 -9.63 7.26 6.90
C ALA A 353 -10.68 7.94 5.98
N GLY A 354 -10.23 8.93 5.20
CA GLY A 354 -11.11 9.83 4.46
C GLY A 354 -11.64 9.29 3.14
N TYR A 355 -10.91 8.40 2.44
CA TYR A 355 -11.30 7.92 1.12
C TYR A 355 -11.13 6.41 1.00
N THR A 356 -12.19 5.72 0.62
CA THR A 356 -12.15 4.26 0.41
C THR A 356 -12.35 3.93 -1.05
N VAL A 357 -11.41 3.13 -1.57
CA VAL A 357 -11.45 2.52 -2.90
C VAL A 357 -11.96 1.09 -2.74
N ALA A 358 -13.10 0.76 -3.33
CA ALA A 358 -13.60 -0.59 -3.43
C ALA A 358 -13.26 -1.16 -4.80
N GLU A 359 -12.61 -2.31 -4.87
CA GLU A 359 -12.26 -2.94 -6.12
C GLU A 359 -12.63 -4.41 -6.15
N ARG A 360 -12.96 -4.89 -7.33
CA ARG A 360 -13.06 -6.31 -7.58
C ARG A 360 -11.71 -6.82 -8.11
N PRO A 361 -11.15 -7.88 -7.50
CA PRO A 361 -9.82 -8.38 -7.90
C PRO A 361 -9.77 -8.94 -9.32
N ASP A 362 -10.92 -9.23 -9.92
CA ASP A 362 -11.04 -9.84 -11.22
C ASP A 362 -10.72 -8.84 -12.35
N LEU A 363 -9.59 -9.03 -13.00
CA LEU A 363 -9.30 -8.44 -14.31
C LEU A 363 -9.61 -9.48 -15.38
N ARG A 364 -10.55 -9.16 -16.29
CA ARG A 364 -10.96 -10.07 -17.38
C ARG A 364 -10.44 -9.56 -18.70
N ILE A 365 -9.83 -10.43 -19.49
CA ILE A 365 -9.46 -10.15 -20.88
C ILE A 365 -10.19 -11.15 -21.80
N LEU A 366 -10.94 -10.59 -22.74
CA LEU A 366 -11.61 -11.35 -23.78
C LEU A 366 -10.98 -11.03 -25.14
N ARG A 367 -10.61 -12.04 -25.90
CA ARG A 367 -10.13 -11.93 -27.28
C ARG A 367 -11.29 -12.07 -28.26
N ASP A 368 -11.47 -11.07 -29.11
CA ASP A 368 -12.49 -11.07 -30.17
C ASP A 368 -11.84 -10.92 -31.56
N PRO A 369 -11.70 -12.02 -32.30
CA PRO A 369 -11.17 -12.02 -33.67
C PRO A 369 -12.23 -11.76 -34.73
N PHE A 370 -13.51 -11.63 -34.38
CA PHE A 370 -14.62 -11.62 -35.32
C PHE A 370 -15.13 -10.21 -35.66
N SER A 371 -15.17 -9.34 -34.68
CA SER A 371 -15.84 -8.02 -34.79
C SER A 371 -15.07 -7.00 -35.62
N ALA A 372 -13.73 -7.11 -35.76
CA ALA A 372 -12.91 -6.08 -36.42
C ALA A 372 -11.86 -6.63 -37.39
N LYS A 373 -12.25 -7.56 -38.26
CA LYS A 373 -11.34 -8.13 -39.28
C LYS A 373 -10.67 -7.06 -40.15
N PRO A 374 -9.35 -7.11 -40.41
CA PRO A 374 -8.38 -8.18 -40.12
C PRO A 374 -7.68 -8.06 -38.76
N ASN A 375 -8.16 -7.22 -37.83
CA ASN A 375 -7.60 -7.03 -36.52
C ASN A 375 -8.32 -7.91 -35.49
N VAL A 376 -7.61 -8.22 -34.41
CA VAL A 376 -8.13 -8.86 -33.18
C VAL A 376 -8.33 -7.78 -32.11
N LEU A 377 -9.49 -7.79 -31.48
CA LEU A 377 -9.80 -6.92 -30.34
C LEU A 377 -9.51 -7.67 -29.04
N PHE A 378 -8.95 -6.96 -28.09
CA PHE A 378 -8.75 -7.45 -26.73
C PHE A 378 -9.58 -6.59 -25.78
N TYR A 379 -10.64 -7.17 -25.24
CA TYR A 379 -11.50 -6.48 -24.29
C TYR A 379 -11.04 -6.77 -22.86
N ALA A 380 -10.49 -5.76 -22.19
CA ALA A 380 -10.11 -5.85 -20.80
C ALA A 380 -11.08 -5.04 -19.95
N ASN A 381 -11.59 -5.60 -18.86
CA ASN A 381 -12.44 -4.90 -17.92
C ASN A 381 -12.02 -5.13 -16.47
N LYS A 382 -12.25 -4.10 -15.66
CA LYS A 382 -12.03 -4.08 -14.23
C LYS A 382 -13.18 -3.31 -13.57
N ARG A 383 -13.58 -3.71 -12.36
CA ARG A 383 -14.58 -2.96 -11.59
C ARG A 383 -13.93 -2.28 -10.40
N VAL A 384 -14.16 -0.96 -10.30
CA VAL A 384 -13.61 -0.12 -9.25
C VAL A 384 -14.64 0.94 -8.84
N GLY A 385 -14.72 1.19 -7.54
CA GLY A 385 -15.53 2.24 -6.93
C GLY A 385 -14.66 3.09 -6.00
N GLY A 386 -15.13 4.27 -5.68
CA GLY A 386 -14.48 5.13 -4.70
C GLY A 386 -15.47 6.17 -4.20
N ASP A 387 -15.40 6.45 -2.91
CA ASP A 387 -16.18 7.50 -2.25
C ASP A 387 -15.45 8.01 -1.01
N ILE A 388 -15.83 9.19 -0.55
CA ILE A 388 -15.36 9.74 0.72
C ILE A 388 -16.13 9.05 1.84
N THR A 389 -15.38 8.44 2.75
CA THR A 389 -15.91 7.78 3.94
C THR A 389 -15.93 8.71 5.15
N ASP A 390 -14.96 9.61 5.25
CA ASP A 390 -14.90 10.59 6.32
C ASP A 390 -14.57 12.00 5.78
N TYR A 391 -15.55 12.89 5.85
CA TYR A 391 -15.41 14.28 5.42
C TYR A 391 -14.58 15.14 6.39
N ALA A 392 -14.40 14.73 7.65
CA ALA A 392 -13.58 15.43 8.62
C ALA A 392 -12.09 15.22 8.36
N ALA A 393 -11.74 14.08 7.79
CA ALA A 393 -10.36 13.64 7.58
C ALA A 393 -9.63 14.40 6.46
N ILE A 394 -10.34 15.15 5.60
CA ILE A 394 -9.76 15.83 4.42
C ILE A 394 -10.11 17.32 4.45
N LYS A 395 -9.13 18.18 4.18
CA LYS A 395 -9.29 19.63 4.01
C LYS A 395 -8.66 20.07 2.70
N LEU A 396 -9.22 21.10 2.10
CA LEU A 396 -8.79 21.65 0.83
C LEU A 396 -8.22 23.05 0.99
N LEU A 397 -7.26 23.41 0.15
CA LEU A 397 -6.82 24.78 -0.02
C LEU A 397 -7.55 25.38 -1.22
N LYS A 398 -8.26 26.48 -1.04
CA LYS A 398 -8.96 27.20 -2.12
C LYS A 398 -8.19 28.44 -2.50
N VAL A 399 -7.98 28.66 -3.79
CA VAL A 399 -7.41 29.93 -4.29
C VAL A 399 -8.53 30.97 -4.35
N ALA A 400 -8.67 31.73 -3.28
CA ALA A 400 -9.66 32.79 -3.13
C ALA A 400 -9.21 33.79 -2.04
N VAL A 401 -9.83 34.95 -2.02
CA VAL A 401 -9.59 35.98 -0.98
C VAL A 401 -10.23 35.55 0.35
N SER A 402 -11.39 34.89 0.30
CA SER A 402 -12.16 34.42 1.47
C SER A 402 -12.91 33.13 1.12
#